data_b3adcb80f6a654ebe3ae144e568e3cbe
#
_entry.id   b3adcb80f6a654ebe3ae144e568e3cbe
#
_cell.length_a   1.000
_cell.length_b   1.000
_cell.length_c   1.000
_cell.angle_alpha   90.00
_cell.angle_beta   90.00
_cell.angle_gamma   90.00
#
_symmetry.space_group_name_H-M   'P 1'
#
loop_
_entity.id
_entity.type
_entity.pdbx_description
1 polymer ?
#
loop_
_entity_poly.entity_id
_entity_poly.type
_entity_poly.pdbx_seq_one_letter_code
_entity_poly.pdbx_strand_id
1 'polypeptide(L)'
;MNVKMMGKFISQIIAIEAVFMIPALLISLFCGETAAVHGFLLTLGIMTLVAGLLYLLCRRAGKLFGAREGLVCVGFSWIVLSLLGCLPFVFSGNIPHFIDAFFETVSGFTTTGASVVPSVEALDKGILYWRSFSHWLGGMGVLVFLLAIVPSSGKGTGFTMHLLRAESPGPDVGKLVPKMKQTATILYSIYVALTVLNVIFLLIGGMSLFESVCTAFGTAGTGGFGVKNDSLAGYSPYLQNVTTVFMTLFGVNFSIYYLLLLKEFRGAFKDEELRLYFGIILTSVLLIVLNIRPLYATLEETIRHAAFQVSSIMTTTGFATTDFDLWPSFSKTILLALMVIGASAGSTGGGIKCIRVLLLFKILRRNIRQILNPQKVMVVRNNGKAVDEKVLSNTNAYLAAYVVIIIISTLLVSLDGFDFETNMSAVLACFNNIGPGMAAVGATCNYAAYSVFSKLVLSIDMLAGRLEIFPILVLLSRSTWYRR
;
A
#
# COMPACT_ATOMS: atom_id res chain seq x y z
N MET A 1 -1.11 29.74 -3.76
CA MET A 1 -1.24 28.35 -4.24
C MET A 1 -1.53 28.38 -5.75
N ASN A 2 -0.79 27.61 -6.55
CA ASN A 2 -0.96 27.60 -8.02
C ASN A 2 -2.00 26.55 -8.44
N VAL A 3 -3.29 26.88 -8.27
CA VAL A 3 -4.41 25.98 -8.56
C VAL A 3 -4.44 25.52 -10.03
N LYS A 4 -4.04 26.40 -10.98
CA LYS A 4 -4.00 26.03 -12.41
C LYS A 4 -2.94 24.94 -12.68
N MET A 5 -1.79 24.99 -12.01
CA MET A 5 -0.77 23.96 -12.17
C MET A 5 -1.23 22.62 -11.57
N MET A 6 -1.89 22.65 -10.42
CA MET A 6 -2.49 21.46 -9.81
C MET A 6 -3.55 20.85 -10.74
N GLY A 7 -4.48 21.65 -11.29
CA GLY A 7 -5.49 21.17 -12.23
C GLY A 7 -4.88 20.53 -13.49
N LYS A 8 -3.81 21.11 -14.03
CA LYS A 8 -3.09 20.53 -15.17
C LYS A 8 -2.47 19.17 -14.81
N PHE A 9 -1.90 19.05 -13.61
CA PHE A 9 -1.31 17.80 -13.14
C PHE A 9 -2.38 16.72 -12.94
N ILE A 10 -3.50 17.07 -12.30
CA ILE A 10 -4.64 16.17 -12.09
C ILE A 10 -5.20 15.70 -13.44
N SER A 11 -5.32 16.59 -14.44
CA SER A 11 -5.79 16.19 -15.78
C SER A 11 -4.89 15.12 -16.41
N GLN A 12 -3.58 15.21 -16.23
CA GLN A 12 -2.62 14.20 -16.72
C GLN A 12 -2.78 12.87 -16.00
N ILE A 13 -3.01 12.90 -14.68
CA ILE A 13 -3.24 11.69 -13.89
C ILE A 13 -4.51 10.97 -14.36
N ILE A 14 -5.62 11.71 -14.53
CA ILE A 14 -6.89 11.14 -15.01
C ILE A 14 -6.72 10.54 -16.42
N ALA A 15 -6.00 11.20 -17.31
CA ALA A 15 -5.75 10.68 -18.65
C ALA A 15 -4.94 9.37 -18.61
N ILE A 16 -3.97 9.24 -17.72
CA ILE A 16 -3.18 8.02 -17.54
C ILE A 16 -4.02 6.91 -16.94
N GLU A 17 -4.83 7.20 -15.94
CA GLU A 17 -5.76 6.24 -15.35
C GLU A 17 -6.74 5.70 -16.40
N ALA A 18 -7.28 6.57 -17.27
CA ALA A 18 -8.15 6.17 -18.37
C ALA A 18 -7.43 5.19 -19.34
N VAL A 19 -6.17 5.43 -19.66
CA VAL A 19 -5.37 4.49 -20.49
C VAL A 19 -5.19 3.15 -19.79
N PHE A 20 -5.00 3.14 -18.48
CA PHE A 20 -4.84 1.91 -17.71
C PHE A 20 -6.14 1.12 -17.50
N MET A 21 -7.29 1.71 -17.72
CA MET A 21 -8.57 0.98 -17.75
C MET A 21 -8.80 0.20 -19.06
N ILE A 22 -8.10 0.52 -20.14
CA ILE A 22 -8.30 -0.11 -21.46
C ILE A 22 -8.11 -1.63 -21.41
N PRO A 23 -7.09 -2.20 -20.75
CA PRO A 23 -6.97 -3.67 -20.64
C PRO A 23 -8.19 -4.33 -19.96
N ALA A 24 -8.74 -3.71 -18.91
CA ALA A 24 -9.94 -4.22 -18.24
C ALA A 24 -11.16 -4.22 -19.18
N LEU A 25 -11.36 -3.15 -19.95
CA LEU A 25 -12.39 -3.07 -20.99
C LEU A 25 -12.21 -4.18 -22.03
N LEU A 26 -10.98 -4.41 -22.52
CA LEU A 26 -10.70 -5.46 -23.49
C LEU A 26 -11.01 -6.86 -22.93
N ILE A 27 -10.67 -7.13 -21.67
CA ILE A 27 -11.01 -8.40 -21.02
C ILE A 27 -12.52 -8.59 -20.96
N SER A 28 -13.28 -7.56 -20.54
CA SER A 28 -14.75 -7.63 -20.53
C SER A 28 -15.33 -7.87 -21.92
N LEU A 29 -14.76 -7.25 -22.96
CA LEU A 29 -15.19 -7.48 -24.35
C LEU A 29 -14.93 -8.94 -24.78
N PHE A 30 -13.76 -9.50 -24.51
CA PHE A 30 -13.43 -10.89 -24.84
C PHE A 30 -14.26 -11.91 -24.05
N CYS A 31 -14.66 -11.58 -22.82
CA CYS A 31 -15.51 -12.44 -22.00
C CYS A 31 -17.01 -12.27 -22.28
N GLY A 32 -17.42 -11.28 -23.10
CA GLY A 32 -18.85 -11.04 -23.41
C GLY A 32 -19.62 -10.37 -22.26
N GLU A 33 -18.96 -9.66 -21.36
CA GLU A 33 -19.53 -9.03 -20.16
C GLU A 33 -20.14 -7.67 -20.51
N THR A 34 -21.34 -7.65 -21.09
CA THR A 34 -21.95 -6.42 -21.64
C THR A 34 -22.13 -5.31 -20.61
N ALA A 35 -22.50 -5.63 -19.38
CA ALA A 35 -22.68 -4.65 -18.30
C ALA A 35 -21.35 -3.97 -17.92
N ALA A 36 -20.28 -4.77 -17.75
CA ALA A 36 -18.94 -4.23 -17.47
C ALA A 36 -18.41 -3.39 -18.64
N VAL A 37 -18.60 -3.83 -19.89
CA VAL A 37 -18.22 -3.06 -21.09
C VAL A 37 -18.89 -1.68 -21.10
N HIS A 38 -20.21 -1.61 -20.87
CA HIS A 38 -20.91 -0.33 -20.77
C HIS A 38 -20.38 0.52 -19.61
N GLY A 39 -20.11 -0.08 -18.45
CA GLY A 39 -19.54 0.60 -17.30
C GLY A 39 -18.18 1.23 -17.60
N PHE A 40 -17.27 0.48 -18.23
CA PHE A 40 -15.96 0.99 -18.63
C PHE A 40 -16.06 2.08 -19.71
N LEU A 41 -16.90 1.91 -20.73
CA LEU A 41 -17.06 2.91 -21.80
C LEU A 41 -17.62 4.24 -21.27
N LEU A 42 -18.63 4.21 -20.40
CA LEU A 42 -19.17 5.41 -19.75
C LEU A 42 -18.10 6.10 -18.90
N THR A 43 -17.36 5.32 -18.11
CA THR A 43 -16.29 5.86 -17.27
C THR A 43 -15.19 6.51 -18.11
N LEU A 44 -14.71 5.86 -19.15
CA LEU A 44 -13.71 6.40 -20.08
C LEU A 44 -14.19 7.68 -20.75
N GLY A 45 -15.48 7.75 -21.12
CA GLY A 45 -16.11 8.96 -21.65
C GLY A 45 -16.08 10.12 -20.64
N ILE A 46 -16.45 9.87 -19.38
CA ILE A 46 -16.41 10.84 -18.29
C ILE A 46 -14.97 11.29 -18.03
N MET A 47 -14.02 10.36 -17.89
CA MET A 47 -12.63 10.66 -17.60
C MET A 47 -11.96 11.48 -18.71
N THR A 48 -12.19 11.14 -19.98
CA THR A 48 -11.65 11.91 -21.11
C THR A 48 -12.24 13.32 -21.18
N LEU A 49 -13.52 13.48 -20.89
CA LEU A 49 -14.18 14.79 -20.84
C LEU A 49 -13.63 15.63 -19.68
N VAL A 50 -13.55 15.08 -18.48
CA VAL A 50 -13.03 15.79 -17.29
C VAL A 50 -11.56 16.14 -17.48
N ALA A 51 -10.72 15.20 -17.94
CA ALA A 51 -9.31 15.45 -18.21
C ALA A 51 -9.13 16.53 -19.29
N GLY A 52 -9.89 16.46 -20.38
CA GLY A 52 -9.87 17.44 -21.46
C GLY A 52 -10.25 18.84 -20.99
N LEU A 53 -11.36 18.99 -20.27
CA LEU A 53 -11.81 20.26 -19.70
C LEU A 53 -10.76 20.85 -18.73
N LEU A 54 -10.26 20.06 -17.78
CA LEU A 54 -9.23 20.50 -16.84
C LEU A 54 -7.95 20.92 -17.57
N TYR A 55 -7.53 20.18 -18.59
CA TYR A 55 -6.36 20.53 -19.38
C TYR A 55 -6.55 21.85 -20.11
N LEU A 56 -7.69 22.06 -20.77
CA LEU A 56 -8.00 23.31 -21.50
C LEU A 56 -8.04 24.53 -20.58
N LEU A 57 -8.69 24.40 -19.42
CA LEU A 57 -8.78 25.46 -18.41
C LEU A 57 -7.41 25.80 -17.79
N CYS A 58 -6.54 24.79 -17.64
CA CYS A 58 -5.27 24.90 -16.95
C CYS A 58 -4.03 24.95 -17.87
N ARG A 59 -4.19 24.93 -19.21
CA ARG A 59 -3.07 24.85 -20.18
C ARG A 59 -2.03 25.96 -20.04
N ARG A 60 -2.46 27.15 -19.60
CA ARG A 60 -1.60 28.33 -19.41
C ARG A 60 -1.05 28.47 -17.98
N ALA A 61 -0.94 27.37 -17.24
CA ALA A 61 -0.43 27.39 -15.88
C ALA A 61 1.07 27.75 -15.84
N GLY A 62 1.46 28.58 -14.86
CA GLY A 62 2.87 28.91 -14.61
C GLY A 62 3.68 27.71 -14.11
N LYS A 63 5.02 27.78 -14.24
CA LYS A 63 5.93 26.66 -13.93
C LYS A 63 6.35 26.55 -12.44
N LEU A 64 5.95 27.50 -11.59
CA LEU A 64 6.35 27.51 -10.17
C LEU A 64 5.45 26.59 -9.34
N PHE A 65 6.07 25.65 -8.64
CA PHE A 65 5.43 24.66 -7.79
C PHE A 65 6.27 24.48 -6.52
N GLY A 66 5.67 24.73 -5.37
CA GLY A 66 6.32 24.62 -4.06
C GLY A 66 6.02 23.30 -3.38
N ALA A 67 6.68 23.05 -2.23
CA ALA A 67 6.48 21.85 -1.43
C ALA A 67 5.04 21.69 -0.92
N ARG A 68 4.39 22.81 -0.57
CA ARG A 68 3.00 22.84 -0.10
C ARG A 68 2.04 22.41 -1.19
N GLU A 69 2.18 22.98 -2.40
CA GLU A 69 1.39 22.58 -3.56
C GLU A 69 1.61 21.11 -3.92
N GLY A 70 2.84 20.60 -3.75
CA GLY A 70 3.17 19.20 -3.98
C GLY A 70 2.38 18.27 -3.07
N LEU A 71 2.40 18.51 -1.75
CA LEU A 71 1.67 17.69 -0.77
C LEU A 71 0.15 17.70 -1.01
N VAL A 72 -0.42 18.90 -1.25
CA VAL A 72 -1.85 19.05 -1.55
C VAL A 72 -2.22 18.33 -2.84
N CYS A 73 -1.39 18.46 -3.88
CA CYS A 73 -1.63 17.83 -5.17
C CYS A 73 -1.58 16.29 -5.07
N VAL A 74 -0.64 15.73 -4.31
CA VAL A 74 -0.55 14.29 -4.05
C VAL A 74 -1.83 13.80 -3.38
N GLY A 75 -2.19 14.33 -2.21
CA GLY A 75 -3.37 13.87 -1.48
C GLY A 75 -4.65 14.01 -2.29
N PHE A 76 -4.81 15.13 -3.01
CA PHE A 76 -6.00 15.36 -3.85
C PHE A 76 -6.05 14.41 -5.05
N SER A 77 -4.90 14.08 -5.64
CA SER A 77 -4.83 13.13 -6.77
C SER A 77 -5.32 11.73 -6.39
N TRP A 78 -4.94 11.23 -5.22
CA TRP A 78 -5.39 9.92 -4.73
C TRP A 78 -6.91 9.87 -4.51
N ILE A 79 -7.50 10.96 -3.99
CA ILE A 79 -8.96 11.07 -3.84
C ILE A 79 -9.63 11.06 -5.23
N VAL A 80 -9.13 11.85 -6.19
CA VAL A 80 -9.70 11.93 -7.54
C VAL A 80 -9.57 10.61 -8.29
N LEU A 81 -8.42 9.93 -8.23
CA LEU A 81 -8.22 8.60 -8.79
C LEU A 81 -9.25 7.61 -8.23
N SER A 82 -9.44 7.61 -6.91
CA SER A 82 -10.41 6.70 -6.29
C SER A 82 -11.85 7.02 -6.67
N LEU A 83 -12.21 8.32 -6.82
CA LEU A 83 -13.55 8.75 -7.23
C LEU A 83 -13.87 8.40 -8.69
N LEU A 84 -12.90 8.47 -9.57
CA LEU A 84 -13.11 8.12 -10.98
C LEU A 84 -12.94 6.63 -11.22
N GLY A 85 -11.98 6.01 -10.54
CA GLY A 85 -11.70 4.58 -10.61
C GLY A 85 -12.82 3.69 -10.07
N CYS A 86 -13.74 4.23 -9.24
CA CYS A 86 -14.89 3.49 -8.73
C CYS A 86 -16.06 3.44 -9.72
N LEU A 87 -16.12 4.31 -10.72
CA LEU A 87 -17.25 4.43 -11.63
C LEU A 87 -17.54 3.13 -12.42
N PRO A 88 -16.53 2.35 -12.90
CA PRO A 88 -16.82 1.08 -13.56
C PRO A 88 -17.59 0.10 -12.68
N PHE A 89 -17.32 0.04 -11.37
CA PHE A 89 -18.03 -0.82 -10.43
C PHE A 89 -19.51 -0.43 -10.31
N VAL A 90 -19.78 0.88 -10.24
CA VAL A 90 -21.15 1.41 -10.11
C VAL A 90 -21.93 1.23 -11.41
N PHE A 91 -21.35 1.64 -12.55
CA PHE A 91 -22.05 1.60 -13.83
C PHE A 91 -22.25 0.20 -14.40
N SER A 92 -21.38 -0.75 -14.05
CA SER A 92 -21.58 -2.17 -14.39
C SER A 92 -22.62 -2.85 -13.49
N GLY A 93 -22.99 -2.24 -12.35
CA GLY A 93 -23.87 -2.87 -11.37
C GLY A 93 -23.20 -3.94 -10.50
N ASN A 94 -21.89 -4.20 -10.67
CA ASN A 94 -21.15 -5.17 -9.83
C ASN A 94 -21.07 -4.71 -8.36
N ILE A 95 -20.91 -3.40 -8.12
CA ILE A 95 -21.01 -2.79 -6.79
C ILE A 95 -21.88 -1.52 -6.95
N PRO A 96 -23.23 -1.66 -6.82
CA PRO A 96 -24.16 -0.59 -7.19
C PRO A 96 -24.11 0.61 -6.24
N HIS A 97 -23.74 0.42 -4.98
CA HIS A 97 -23.66 1.49 -4.00
C HIS A 97 -22.35 2.29 -4.17
N PHE A 98 -22.48 3.58 -4.45
CA PHE A 98 -21.32 4.45 -4.71
C PHE A 98 -20.28 4.45 -3.59
N ILE A 99 -20.69 4.47 -2.32
CA ILE A 99 -19.75 4.49 -1.19
C ILE A 99 -19.01 3.15 -1.07
N ASP A 100 -19.68 2.03 -1.36
CA ASP A 100 -19.05 0.72 -1.36
C ASP A 100 -18.04 0.59 -2.51
N ALA A 101 -18.41 1.05 -3.71
CA ALA A 101 -17.49 1.11 -4.85
C ALA A 101 -16.30 2.05 -4.59
N PHE A 102 -16.53 3.19 -3.94
CA PHE A 102 -15.46 4.10 -3.53
C PHE A 102 -14.53 3.47 -2.50
N PHE A 103 -15.07 2.83 -1.46
CA PHE A 103 -14.29 2.10 -0.46
C PHE A 103 -13.40 1.02 -1.11
N GLU A 104 -13.99 0.18 -1.99
CA GLU A 104 -13.29 -0.88 -2.71
C GLU A 104 -12.16 -0.31 -3.58
N THR A 105 -12.39 0.84 -4.23
CA THR A 105 -11.39 1.48 -5.09
C THR A 105 -10.30 2.18 -4.29
N VAL A 106 -10.64 2.84 -3.18
CA VAL A 106 -9.65 3.38 -2.24
C VAL A 106 -8.77 2.25 -1.73
N SER A 107 -9.38 1.14 -1.29
CA SER A 107 -8.67 -0.07 -0.86
C SER A 107 -7.76 -0.61 -1.97
N GLY A 108 -8.24 -0.59 -3.22
CA GLY A 108 -7.45 -0.96 -4.40
C GLY A 108 -6.21 -0.12 -4.58
N PHE A 109 -6.37 1.18 -4.76
CA PHE A 109 -5.24 2.09 -5.01
C PHE A 109 -4.31 2.25 -3.81
N THR A 110 -4.83 2.27 -2.58
CA THR A 110 -3.99 2.32 -1.38
C THR A 110 -3.33 0.99 -1.03
N THR A 111 -3.58 -0.04 -1.85
CA THR A 111 -3.05 -1.39 -1.65
C THR A 111 -3.40 -1.98 -0.28
N THR A 112 -4.61 -1.71 0.19
CA THR A 112 -5.09 -2.19 1.49
C THR A 112 -5.65 -3.60 1.41
N GLY A 113 -6.51 -3.89 0.42
CA GLY A 113 -7.16 -5.20 0.28
C GLY A 113 -8.38 -5.43 1.15
N ALA A 114 -8.83 -4.43 1.91
CA ALA A 114 -10.13 -4.46 2.59
C ALA A 114 -11.25 -4.43 1.55
N SER A 115 -12.19 -5.38 1.62
CA SER A 115 -13.26 -5.56 0.63
C SER A 115 -14.63 -5.43 1.26
N VAL A 116 -15.56 -4.82 0.53
CA VAL A 116 -17.01 -4.79 0.84
C VAL A 116 -17.79 -5.77 -0.03
N VAL A 117 -17.11 -6.52 -0.90
CA VAL A 117 -17.74 -7.46 -1.82
C VAL A 117 -18.03 -8.78 -1.10
N PRO A 118 -19.30 -9.22 -1.02
CA PRO A 118 -19.66 -10.47 -0.34
C PRO A 118 -19.15 -11.72 -1.08
N SER A 119 -19.15 -11.68 -2.42
CA SER A 119 -18.65 -12.77 -3.26
C SER A 119 -17.84 -12.23 -4.42
N VAL A 120 -16.53 -12.43 -4.35
CA VAL A 120 -15.58 -11.97 -5.38
C VAL A 120 -15.77 -12.76 -6.68
N GLU A 121 -16.13 -14.03 -6.59
CA GLU A 121 -16.31 -14.93 -7.73
C GLU A 121 -17.55 -14.57 -8.59
N ALA A 122 -18.47 -13.78 -8.04
CA ALA A 122 -19.65 -13.29 -8.77
C ALA A 122 -19.34 -12.06 -9.64
N LEU A 123 -18.17 -11.44 -9.48
CA LEU A 123 -17.78 -10.25 -10.24
C LEU A 123 -17.34 -10.61 -11.67
N ASP A 124 -17.63 -9.73 -12.62
CA ASP A 124 -17.13 -9.79 -13.98
C ASP A 124 -15.58 -9.78 -14.02
N LYS A 125 -14.98 -10.55 -14.94
CA LYS A 125 -13.52 -10.68 -15.05
C LYS A 125 -12.81 -9.35 -15.32
N GLY A 126 -13.39 -8.48 -16.14
CA GLY A 126 -12.83 -7.14 -16.35
C GLY A 126 -12.81 -6.31 -15.08
N ILE A 127 -13.85 -6.41 -14.26
CA ILE A 127 -13.96 -5.77 -12.94
C ILE A 127 -12.91 -6.36 -11.97
N LEU A 128 -12.76 -7.69 -11.92
CA LEU A 128 -11.73 -8.37 -11.12
C LEU A 128 -10.31 -7.95 -11.53
N TYR A 129 -10.07 -7.84 -12.85
CA TYR A 129 -8.79 -7.35 -13.36
C TYR A 129 -8.52 -5.91 -12.89
N TRP A 130 -9.49 -4.99 -13.07
CA TRP A 130 -9.33 -3.59 -12.65
C TRP A 130 -9.07 -3.48 -11.15
N ARG A 131 -9.79 -4.26 -10.35
CA ARG A 131 -9.61 -4.36 -8.90
C ARG A 131 -8.19 -4.79 -8.53
N SER A 132 -7.66 -5.86 -9.13
CA SER A 132 -6.29 -6.34 -8.88
C SER A 132 -5.23 -5.40 -9.45
N PHE A 133 -5.50 -4.81 -10.63
CA PHE A 133 -4.58 -3.88 -11.28
C PHE A 133 -4.42 -2.56 -10.53
N SER A 134 -5.47 -2.09 -9.83
CA SER A 134 -5.37 -0.92 -8.96
C SER A 134 -4.32 -1.12 -7.85
N HIS A 135 -4.16 -2.33 -7.31
CA HIS A 135 -3.06 -2.65 -6.39
C HIS A 135 -1.69 -2.50 -7.04
N TRP A 136 -1.54 -3.00 -8.25
CA TRP A 136 -0.26 -2.90 -8.97
C TRP A 136 0.11 -1.45 -9.25
N LEU A 137 -0.85 -0.63 -9.64
CA LEU A 137 -0.66 0.82 -9.83
C LEU A 137 -0.34 1.54 -8.52
N GLY A 138 -1.07 1.20 -7.46
CA GLY A 138 -0.90 1.78 -6.14
C GLY A 138 0.42 1.40 -5.47
N GLY A 139 0.93 0.19 -5.71
CA GLY A 139 2.11 -0.37 -5.03
C GLY A 139 3.36 0.48 -5.15
N MET A 140 3.71 0.93 -6.34
CA MET A 140 4.87 1.81 -6.56
C MET A 140 4.52 3.31 -6.59
N GLY A 141 3.25 3.64 -6.29
CA GLY A 141 2.76 5.02 -6.36
C GLY A 141 2.53 5.51 -7.79
N VAL A 142 1.30 5.89 -8.08
CA VAL A 142 0.89 6.38 -9.41
C VAL A 142 1.72 7.59 -9.85
N LEU A 143 2.14 8.42 -8.89
CA LEU A 143 2.90 9.63 -9.16
C LEU A 143 4.39 9.37 -9.44
N VAL A 144 4.97 8.33 -8.83
CA VAL A 144 6.35 7.89 -9.16
C VAL A 144 6.38 7.34 -10.58
N PHE A 145 5.34 6.60 -11.00
CA PHE A 145 5.17 6.15 -12.36
C PHE A 145 5.10 7.33 -13.36
N LEU A 146 4.32 8.37 -13.04
CA LEU A 146 4.25 9.61 -13.81
C LEU A 146 5.63 10.26 -13.98
N LEU A 147 6.42 10.32 -12.91
CA LEU A 147 7.77 10.88 -12.95
C LEU A 147 8.74 10.09 -13.83
N ALA A 148 8.54 8.77 -13.92
CA ALA A 148 9.35 7.92 -14.79
C ALA A 148 9.03 8.15 -16.27
N ILE A 149 7.75 8.35 -16.63
CA ILE A 149 7.27 8.42 -18.02
C ILE A 149 7.27 9.86 -18.57
N VAL A 150 6.76 10.85 -17.80
CA VAL A 150 6.61 12.22 -18.31
C VAL A 150 7.99 12.84 -18.60
N PRO A 151 8.23 13.33 -19.82
CA PRO A 151 9.48 14.00 -20.15
C PRO A 151 9.66 15.25 -19.26
N SER A 152 10.75 15.30 -18.51
CA SER A 152 11.12 16.52 -17.77
C SER A 152 11.63 17.56 -18.75
N SER A 153 10.69 18.32 -19.36
CA SER A 153 11.03 19.46 -20.18
C SER A 153 11.57 20.60 -19.31
N GLY A 154 12.88 20.60 -19.10
CA GLY A 154 13.70 21.74 -18.68
C GLY A 154 13.41 22.35 -17.29
N LYS A 155 14.47 22.59 -16.51
CA LYS A 155 14.61 23.50 -15.33
C LYS A 155 13.60 23.41 -14.15
N GLY A 156 12.84 22.31 -14.00
CA GLY A 156 11.86 22.13 -12.92
C GLY A 156 12.27 21.07 -11.87
N THR A 157 13.54 21.03 -11.44
CA THR A 157 14.05 20.03 -10.47
C THR A 157 13.32 20.04 -9.12
N GLY A 158 12.74 21.18 -8.72
CA GLY A 158 12.00 21.31 -7.46
C GLY A 158 10.66 20.56 -7.43
N PHE A 159 9.89 20.61 -8.50
CA PHE A 159 8.58 19.93 -8.62
C PHE A 159 8.70 18.41 -8.43
N THR A 160 9.59 17.80 -9.19
CA THR A 160 9.86 16.36 -9.17
C THR A 160 10.31 15.89 -7.79
N MET A 161 11.14 16.68 -7.10
CA MET A 161 11.67 16.34 -5.78
C MET A 161 10.57 16.39 -4.69
N HIS A 162 9.68 17.38 -4.74
CA HIS A 162 8.60 17.53 -3.75
C HIS A 162 7.54 16.43 -3.89
N LEU A 163 7.18 16.05 -5.12
CA LEU A 163 6.28 14.93 -5.40
C LEU A 163 6.85 13.61 -4.92
N LEU A 164 8.09 13.30 -5.27
CA LEU A 164 8.73 12.05 -4.91
C LEU A 164 8.91 11.90 -3.39
N ARG A 165 9.24 13.00 -2.69
CA ARG A 165 9.30 13.00 -1.23
C ARG A 165 7.93 12.85 -0.56
N ALA A 166 6.86 13.33 -1.20
CA ALA A 166 5.50 13.23 -0.67
C ALA A 166 4.90 11.83 -0.84
N GLU A 167 5.40 11.05 -1.79
CA GLU A 167 4.88 9.72 -2.12
C GLU A 167 5.84 8.58 -1.74
N SER A 168 7.14 8.89 -1.51
CA SER A 168 8.13 7.88 -1.13
C SER A 168 8.00 7.52 0.34
N PRO A 169 7.61 6.29 0.67
CA PRO A 169 7.44 5.90 2.07
C PRO A 169 8.80 5.75 2.76
N GLY A 170 9.02 6.53 3.82
CA GLY A 170 10.16 6.41 4.73
C GLY A 170 10.94 7.69 4.96
N PRO A 171 11.72 7.75 6.06
CA PRO A 171 12.42 8.96 6.50
C PRO A 171 13.62 9.37 5.64
N ASP A 172 14.13 8.50 4.75
CA ASP A 172 15.31 8.81 3.95
C ASP A 172 15.27 8.09 2.60
N VAL A 173 14.95 8.81 1.53
CA VAL A 173 15.20 8.33 0.18
C VAL A 173 16.64 8.61 -0.17
N GLY A 174 17.53 7.66 0.08
CA GLY A 174 18.90 7.72 -0.40
C GLY A 174 18.89 7.94 -1.92
N LYS A 175 19.59 8.97 -2.42
CA LYS A 175 19.74 9.19 -3.85
C LYS A 175 20.57 8.05 -4.44
N LEU A 176 19.90 7.12 -5.15
CA LEU A 176 20.57 6.02 -5.85
C LEU A 176 21.46 6.54 -6.99
N VAL A 177 20.98 7.57 -7.68
CA VAL A 177 21.70 8.25 -8.78
C VAL A 177 21.39 9.75 -8.77
N PRO A 178 22.26 10.58 -9.40
CA PRO A 178 22.11 12.04 -9.37
C PRO A 178 20.81 12.57 -9.96
N LYS A 179 20.17 11.82 -10.89
CA LYS A 179 18.94 12.22 -11.56
C LYS A 179 17.75 11.42 -11.03
N MET A 180 16.78 12.09 -10.42
CA MET A 180 15.56 11.50 -9.84
C MET A 180 14.78 10.62 -10.83
N LYS A 181 14.71 11.02 -12.10
CA LYS A 181 14.04 10.23 -13.15
C LYS A 181 14.72 8.87 -13.34
N GLN A 182 16.05 8.81 -13.31
CA GLN A 182 16.79 7.55 -13.44
C GLN A 182 16.53 6.62 -12.24
N THR A 183 16.50 7.18 -11.02
CA THR A 183 16.12 6.41 -9.82
C THR A 183 14.73 5.81 -9.96
N ALA A 184 13.73 6.60 -10.32
CA ALA A 184 12.36 6.12 -10.52
C ALA A 184 12.29 5.03 -11.61
N THR A 185 12.97 5.22 -12.73
CA THR A 185 12.99 4.23 -13.83
C THR A 185 13.61 2.91 -13.38
N ILE A 186 14.73 2.93 -12.66
CA ILE A 186 15.39 1.71 -12.17
C ILE A 186 14.48 0.96 -11.18
N LEU A 187 13.91 1.66 -10.21
CA LEU A 187 13.01 1.04 -9.22
C LEU A 187 11.77 0.43 -9.90
N TYR A 188 11.20 1.14 -10.88
CA TYR A 188 10.08 0.61 -11.66
C TYR A 188 10.45 -0.62 -12.49
N SER A 189 11.64 -0.62 -13.12
CA SER A 189 12.12 -1.78 -13.87
C SER A 189 12.28 -3.02 -12.97
N ILE A 190 12.78 -2.85 -11.76
CA ILE A 190 12.90 -3.93 -10.77
C ILE A 190 11.50 -4.43 -10.38
N TYR A 191 10.55 -3.52 -10.12
CA TYR A 191 9.17 -3.85 -9.79
C TYR A 191 8.49 -4.67 -10.88
N VAL A 192 8.58 -4.24 -12.13
CA VAL A 192 8.03 -4.96 -13.30
C VAL A 192 8.70 -6.32 -13.45
N ALA A 193 10.03 -6.40 -13.35
CA ALA A 193 10.76 -7.66 -13.48
C ALA A 193 10.34 -8.69 -12.42
N LEU A 194 10.23 -8.27 -11.14
CA LEU A 194 9.74 -9.12 -10.06
C LEU A 194 8.29 -9.54 -10.27
N THR A 195 7.42 -8.65 -10.77
CA THR A 195 6.03 -8.98 -11.10
C THR A 195 5.96 -10.06 -12.20
N VAL A 196 6.72 -9.89 -13.29
CA VAL A 196 6.77 -10.87 -14.38
C VAL A 196 7.30 -12.21 -13.89
N LEU A 197 8.35 -12.21 -13.07
CA LEU A 197 8.86 -13.44 -12.45
C LEU A 197 7.79 -14.12 -11.59
N ASN A 198 7.05 -13.37 -10.78
CA ASN A 198 5.96 -13.91 -9.98
C ASN A 198 4.90 -14.59 -10.87
N VAL A 199 4.45 -13.94 -11.94
CA VAL A 199 3.50 -14.52 -12.91
C VAL A 199 4.04 -15.85 -13.46
N ILE A 200 5.31 -15.89 -13.87
CA ILE A 200 5.94 -17.10 -14.42
C ILE A 200 5.91 -18.26 -13.41
N PHE A 201 6.30 -18.00 -12.15
CA PHE A 201 6.29 -19.03 -11.11
C PHE A 201 4.87 -19.51 -10.76
N LEU A 202 3.87 -18.62 -10.78
CA LEU A 202 2.47 -18.99 -10.57
C LEU A 202 1.94 -19.86 -11.72
N LEU A 203 2.29 -19.53 -12.97
CA LEU A 203 1.96 -20.34 -14.15
C LEU A 203 2.60 -21.74 -14.10
N ILE A 204 3.87 -21.84 -13.70
CA ILE A 204 4.57 -23.13 -13.50
C ILE A 204 3.83 -23.99 -12.46
N GLY A 205 3.23 -23.37 -11.43
CA GLY A 205 2.41 -24.04 -10.43
C GLY A 205 1.03 -24.48 -10.91
N GLY A 206 0.69 -24.25 -12.18
CA GLY A 206 -0.60 -24.67 -12.78
C GLY A 206 -1.77 -23.70 -12.55
N MET A 207 -1.50 -22.47 -12.05
CA MET A 207 -2.52 -21.42 -11.95
C MET A 207 -2.86 -20.90 -13.36
N SER A 208 -4.14 -20.59 -13.65
CA SER A 208 -4.55 -20.01 -14.92
C SER A 208 -3.86 -18.66 -15.18
N LEU A 209 -3.70 -18.26 -16.45
CA LEU A 209 -3.05 -16.99 -16.80
C LEU A 209 -3.75 -15.79 -16.14
N PHE A 210 -5.08 -15.74 -16.16
CA PHE A 210 -5.85 -14.67 -15.56
C PHE A 210 -5.63 -14.59 -14.05
N GLU A 211 -5.76 -15.72 -13.34
CA GLU A 211 -5.55 -15.79 -11.90
C GLU A 211 -4.09 -15.45 -11.53
N SER A 212 -3.10 -15.95 -12.31
CA SER A 212 -1.68 -15.66 -12.09
C SER A 212 -1.37 -14.17 -12.20
N VAL A 213 -1.92 -13.49 -13.21
CA VAL A 213 -1.74 -12.04 -13.40
C VAL A 213 -2.38 -11.25 -12.26
N CYS A 214 -3.65 -11.56 -11.92
CA CYS A 214 -4.36 -10.87 -10.83
C CYS A 214 -3.68 -11.11 -9.48
N THR A 215 -3.28 -12.34 -9.17
CA THR A 215 -2.56 -12.68 -7.93
C THR A 215 -1.18 -11.99 -7.89
N ALA A 216 -0.45 -11.97 -9.00
CA ALA A 216 0.82 -11.27 -9.08
C ALA A 216 0.67 -9.75 -8.87
N PHE A 217 -0.40 -9.14 -9.35
CA PHE A 217 -0.69 -7.72 -9.10
C PHE A 217 -0.97 -7.45 -7.62
N GLY A 218 -1.77 -8.30 -6.97
CA GLY A 218 -2.02 -8.23 -5.54
C GLY A 218 -0.75 -8.45 -4.70
N THR A 219 0.10 -9.40 -5.11
CA THR A 219 1.38 -9.69 -4.44
C THR A 219 2.37 -8.54 -4.62
N ALA A 220 2.54 -8.05 -5.85
CA ALA A 220 3.51 -6.99 -6.17
C ALA A 220 3.12 -5.65 -5.54
N GLY A 221 1.84 -5.30 -5.60
CA GLY A 221 1.29 -4.12 -4.92
C GLY A 221 1.26 -4.26 -3.41
N THR A 222 1.43 -5.49 -2.86
CA THR A 222 1.18 -5.82 -1.46
C THR A 222 -0.23 -5.43 -1.01
N GLY A 223 -1.25 -5.81 -1.81
CA GLY A 223 -2.61 -5.35 -1.60
C GLY A 223 -3.64 -6.44 -1.28
N GLY A 224 -3.40 -7.71 -1.68
CA GLY A 224 -4.17 -8.87 -1.21
C GLY A 224 -5.54 -9.11 -1.83
N PHE A 225 -5.96 -8.35 -2.82
CA PHE A 225 -7.19 -8.70 -3.54
C PHE A 225 -7.03 -10.03 -4.30
N GLY A 226 -7.80 -11.03 -3.88
CA GLY A 226 -7.91 -12.33 -4.55
C GLY A 226 -8.98 -12.34 -5.62
N VAL A 227 -8.95 -13.40 -6.45
CA VAL A 227 -9.98 -13.73 -7.44
C VAL A 227 -10.94 -14.81 -6.94
N LYS A 228 -10.69 -15.36 -5.75
CA LYS A 228 -11.53 -16.35 -5.05
C LYS A 228 -11.90 -15.86 -3.66
N ASN A 229 -13.03 -16.34 -3.16
CA ASN A 229 -13.54 -15.98 -1.84
C ASN A 229 -12.64 -16.47 -0.70
N ASP A 230 -11.99 -17.63 -0.90
CA ASP A 230 -11.07 -18.26 0.05
C ASP A 230 -9.61 -17.74 -0.08
N SER A 231 -9.42 -16.66 -0.84
CA SER A 231 -8.09 -16.10 -1.12
C SER A 231 -7.15 -17.13 -1.75
N LEU A 232 -6.12 -17.61 -1.02
CA LEU A 232 -5.16 -18.61 -1.50
C LEU A 232 -5.30 -19.98 -0.78
N ALA A 233 -6.34 -20.18 0.02
CA ALA A 233 -6.52 -21.44 0.78
C ALA A 233 -6.72 -22.64 -0.14
N GLY A 234 -7.50 -22.52 -1.21
CA GLY A 234 -7.79 -23.59 -2.17
C GLY A 234 -6.70 -23.90 -3.18
N TYR A 235 -5.58 -23.16 -3.18
CA TYR A 235 -4.46 -23.41 -4.09
C TYR A 235 -3.44 -24.40 -3.52
N SER A 236 -2.62 -24.98 -4.42
CA SER A 236 -1.61 -25.97 -4.04
C SER A 236 -0.56 -25.41 -3.07
N PRO A 237 0.08 -26.27 -2.25
CA PRO A 237 1.19 -25.88 -1.37
C PRO A 237 2.33 -25.15 -2.08
N TYR A 238 2.61 -25.53 -3.35
CA TYR A 238 3.61 -24.86 -4.17
C TYR A 238 3.23 -23.39 -4.42
N LEU A 239 1.99 -23.12 -4.84
CA LEU A 239 1.51 -21.76 -5.12
C LEU A 239 1.49 -20.88 -3.87
N GLN A 240 1.11 -21.47 -2.73
CA GLN A 240 1.15 -20.77 -1.44
C GLN A 240 2.60 -20.41 -1.05
N ASN A 241 3.56 -21.33 -1.21
CA ASN A 241 4.98 -21.07 -0.92
C ASN A 241 5.58 -20.03 -1.89
N VAL A 242 5.28 -20.11 -3.19
CA VAL A 242 5.69 -19.10 -4.18
C VAL A 242 5.19 -17.73 -3.78
N THR A 243 3.91 -17.61 -3.44
CA THR A 243 3.32 -16.32 -3.03
C THR A 243 3.97 -15.82 -1.75
N THR A 244 4.25 -16.68 -0.76
CA THR A 244 4.97 -16.31 0.48
C THR A 244 6.33 -15.69 0.20
N VAL A 245 7.10 -16.32 -0.69
CA VAL A 245 8.44 -15.81 -1.08
C VAL A 245 8.31 -14.45 -1.76
N PHE A 246 7.40 -14.32 -2.75
CA PHE A 246 7.26 -13.06 -3.47
C PHE A 246 6.68 -11.94 -2.61
N MET A 247 5.72 -12.20 -1.70
CA MET A 247 5.27 -11.22 -0.71
C MET A 247 6.47 -10.70 0.11
N THR A 248 7.29 -11.62 0.63
CA THR A 248 8.49 -11.26 1.39
C THR A 248 9.46 -10.41 0.56
N LEU A 249 9.68 -10.75 -0.71
CA LEU A 249 10.55 -9.99 -1.62
C LEU A 249 10.01 -8.58 -1.89
N PHE A 250 8.71 -8.41 -2.16
CA PHE A 250 8.13 -7.10 -2.38
C PHE A 250 8.11 -6.22 -1.12
N GLY A 251 8.18 -6.82 0.08
CA GLY A 251 8.35 -6.11 1.35
C GLY A 251 9.75 -5.60 1.64
N VAL A 252 10.76 -5.99 0.86
CA VAL A 252 12.15 -5.50 0.98
C VAL A 252 12.29 -4.12 0.33
N ASN A 253 13.17 -3.29 0.88
CA ASN A 253 13.52 -1.99 0.28
C ASN A 253 14.11 -2.19 -1.13
N PHE A 254 13.47 -1.58 -2.15
CA PHE A 254 13.90 -1.71 -3.54
C PHE A 254 15.31 -1.20 -3.82
N SER A 255 15.84 -0.31 -2.97
CA SER A 255 17.25 0.13 -3.05
C SER A 255 18.24 -1.02 -2.82
N ILE A 256 17.85 -2.04 -2.05
CA ILE A 256 18.70 -3.23 -1.82
C ILE A 256 18.87 -4.03 -3.12
N TYR A 257 17.80 -4.19 -3.90
CA TYR A 257 17.89 -4.85 -5.22
C TYR A 257 18.83 -4.10 -6.16
N TYR A 258 18.81 -2.77 -6.13
CA TYR A 258 19.73 -1.97 -6.91
C TYR A 258 21.20 -2.20 -6.50
N LEU A 259 21.49 -2.28 -5.19
CA LEU A 259 22.83 -2.61 -4.69
C LEU A 259 23.26 -4.03 -5.12
N LEU A 260 22.35 -4.99 -5.12
CA LEU A 260 22.62 -6.34 -5.61
C LEU A 260 22.93 -6.37 -7.11
N LEU A 261 22.23 -5.58 -7.93
CA LEU A 261 22.51 -5.42 -9.36
C LEU A 261 23.89 -4.78 -9.61
N LEU A 262 24.33 -3.88 -8.72
CA LEU A 262 25.67 -3.29 -8.74
C LEU A 262 26.76 -4.22 -8.17
N LYS A 263 26.39 -5.45 -7.77
CA LYS A 263 27.28 -6.43 -7.11
C LYS A 263 27.86 -5.97 -5.76
N GLU A 264 27.21 -4.98 -5.12
CA GLU A 264 27.58 -4.51 -3.78
C GLU A 264 26.94 -5.36 -2.67
N PHE A 265 27.18 -6.66 -2.68
CA PHE A 265 26.60 -7.62 -1.75
C PHE A 265 26.86 -7.28 -0.28
N ARG A 266 28.09 -6.81 0.04
CA ARG A 266 28.45 -6.44 1.41
C ARG A 266 27.62 -5.27 1.94
N GLY A 267 27.31 -4.29 1.09
CA GLY A 267 26.45 -3.16 1.44
C GLY A 267 25.01 -3.62 1.70
N ALA A 268 24.48 -4.45 0.80
CA ALA A 268 23.12 -5.00 0.91
C ALA A 268 22.91 -5.82 2.21
N PHE A 269 23.77 -6.80 2.50
CA PHE A 269 23.62 -7.67 3.69
C PHE A 269 24.02 -7.02 5.01
N LYS A 270 24.74 -5.89 5.00
CA LYS A 270 25.04 -5.10 6.20
C LYS A 270 23.95 -4.11 6.56
N ASP A 271 22.94 -3.91 5.70
CA ASP A 271 21.84 -3.00 5.98
C ASP A 271 21.09 -3.41 7.25
N GLU A 272 20.95 -2.46 8.17
CA GLU A 272 20.36 -2.73 9.49
C GLU A 272 18.86 -2.95 9.40
N GLU A 273 18.17 -2.26 8.49
CA GLU A 273 16.74 -2.43 8.26
C GLU A 273 16.44 -3.81 7.68
N LEU A 274 17.21 -4.25 6.66
CA LEU A 274 17.05 -5.56 6.05
C LEU A 274 17.21 -6.69 7.07
N ARG A 275 18.24 -6.59 7.92
CA ARG A 275 18.46 -7.58 8.98
C ARG A 275 17.35 -7.60 10.03
N LEU A 276 16.83 -6.44 10.40
CA LEU A 276 15.70 -6.34 11.33
C LEU A 276 14.45 -6.97 10.71
N TYR A 277 14.15 -6.64 9.43
CA TYR A 277 13.00 -7.16 8.70
C TYR A 277 12.98 -8.69 8.67
N PHE A 278 14.07 -9.31 8.21
CA PHE A 278 14.17 -10.78 8.20
C PHE A 278 14.22 -11.38 9.60
N GLY A 279 14.85 -10.71 10.56
CA GLY A 279 14.89 -11.12 11.96
C GLY A 279 13.49 -11.19 12.56
N ILE A 280 12.64 -10.19 12.33
CA ILE A 280 11.25 -10.17 12.80
C ILE A 280 10.45 -11.30 12.13
N ILE A 281 10.53 -11.46 10.80
CA ILE A 281 9.81 -12.52 10.08
C ILE A 281 10.20 -13.90 10.64
N LEU A 282 11.49 -14.22 10.69
CA LEU A 282 11.97 -15.54 11.14
C LEU A 282 11.57 -15.83 12.59
N THR A 283 11.72 -14.83 13.47
CA THR A 283 11.34 -14.99 14.88
C THR A 283 9.83 -15.20 15.03
N SER A 284 9.02 -14.42 14.31
CA SER A 284 7.56 -14.55 14.35
C SER A 284 7.08 -15.88 13.78
N VAL A 285 7.66 -16.34 12.68
CA VAL A 285 7.35 -17.68 12.12
C VAL A 285 7.68 -18.76 13.12
N LEU A 286 8.87 -18.73 13.74
CA LEU A 286 9.28 -19.72 14.74
C LEU A 286 8.31 -19.75 15.92
N LEU A 287 7.98 -18.60 16.49
CA LEU A 287 7.10 -18.51 17.65
C LEU A 287 5.68 -19.00 17.33
N ILE A 288 5.14 -18.61 16.16
CA ILE A 288 3.81 -19.05 15.71
C ILE A 288 3.82 -20.55 15.44
N VAL A 289 4.82 -21.11 14.73
CA VAL A 289 4.93 -22.56 14.47
C VAL A 289 4.90 -23.36 15.77
N LEU A 290 5.65 -22.94 16.79
CA LEU A 290 5.65 -23.60 18.09
C LEU A 290 4.27 -23.55 18.77
N ASN A 291 3.53 -22.47 18.59
CA ASN A 291 2.23 -22.27 19.24
C ASN A 291 1.07 -22.99 18.52
N ILE A 292 1.08 -23.01 17.17
CA ILE A 292 -0.02 -23.60 16.37
C ILE A 292 0.27 -25.06 15.97
N ARG A 293 1.43 -25.65 16.31
CA ARG A 293 1.80 -27.02 15.95
C ARG A 293 0.70 -28.06 16.25
N PRO A 294 -0.05 -27.98 17.36
CA PRO A 294 -1.11 -28.95 17.68
C PRO A 294 -2.34 -28.86 16.77
N LEU A 295 -2.50 -27.76 16.02
CA LEU A 295 -3.68 -27.53 15.17
C LEU A 295 -3.57 -28.19 13.79
N TYR A 296 -2.37 -28.58 13.37
CA TYR A 296 -2.09 -29.09 12.02
C TYR A 296 -1.49 -30.49 12.07
N ALA A 297 -1.82 -31.30 11.06
CA ALA A 297 -1.41 -32.69 10.97
C ALA A 297 0.10 -32.83 10.75
N THR A 298 0.69 -32.00 9.89
CA THR A 298 2.12 -32.08 9.51
C THR A 298 2.91 -30.83 9.92
N LEU A 299 4.21 -30.98 10.10
CA LEU A 299 5.12 -29.86 10.39
C LEU A 299 5.22 -28.93 9.16
N GLU A 300 5.22 -29.52 7.95
CA GLU A 300 5.24 -28.73 6.69
C GLU A 300 4.06 -27.79 6.62
N GLU A 301 2.85 -28.29 6.83
CA GLU A 301 1.61 -27.52 6.83
C GLU A 301 1.65 -26.40 7.88
N THR A 302 2.11 -26.69 9.08
CA THR A 302 2.27 -25.72 10.16
C THR A 302 3.22 -24.59 9.76
N ILE A 303 4.40 -24.92 9.20
CA ILE A 303 5.40 -23.93 8.76
C ILE A 303 4.85 -23.11 7.59
N ARG A 304 4.21 -23.75 6.63
CA ARG A 304 3.65 -23.10 5.43
C ARG A 304 2.61 -22.05 5.80
N HIS A 305 1.61 -22.40 6.62
CA HIS A 305 0.59 -21.47 7.06
C HIS A 305 1.15 -20.34 7.95
N ALA A 306 2.06 -20.68 8.88
CA ALA A 306 2.72 -19.69 9.72
C ALA A 306 3.56 -18.69 8.89
N ALA A 307 4.41 -19.20 7.98
CA ALA A 307 5.25 -18.37 7.12
C ALA A 307 4.40 -17.51 6.16
N PHE A 308 3.33 -18.09 5.63
CA PHE A 308 2.41 -17.37 4.76
C PHE A 308 1.75 -16.20 5.50
N GLN A 309 1.12 -16.45 6.66
CA GLN A 309 0.41 -15.39 7.39
C GLN A 309 1.36 -14.34 7.96
N VAL A 310 2.53 -14.73 8.47
CA VAL A 310 3.56 -13.77 8.89
C VAL A 310 4.01 -12.89 7.73
N SER A 311 4.30 -13.48 6.57
CA SER A 311 4.70 -12.73 5.38
C SER A 311 3.59 -11.82 4.90
N SER A 312 2.35 -12.33 4.82
CA SER A 312 1.17 -11.58 4.38
C SER A 312 0.91 -10.35 5.26
N ILE A 313 0.94 -10.51 6.57
CA ILE A 313 0.67 -9.42 7.52
C ILE A 313 1.85 -8.45 7.61
N MET A 314 3.09 -8.96 7.72
CA MET A 314 4.29 -8.11 7.84
C MET A 314 4.52 -7.26 6.59
N THR A 315 4.26 -7.81 5.41
CA THR A 315 4.39 -7.07 4.14
C THR A 315 3.16 -6.25 3.81
N THR A 316 2.14 -6.32 4.65
CA THR A 316 0.83 -5.66 4.45
C THR A 316 0.13 -6.09 3.16
N THR A 317 0.33 -7.36 2.75
CA THR A 317 -0.31 -7.89 1.54
C THR A 317 -1.76 -8.31 1.81
N GLY A 318 -2.05 -9.00 2.92
CA GLY A 318 -3.42 -9.35 3.30
C GLY A 318 -3.99 -10.62 2.67
N PHE A 319 -3.24 -11.39 1.88
CA PHE A 319 -3.67 -12.73 1.46
C PHE A 319 -3.77 -13.69 2.63
N ALA A 320 -4.65 -14.68 2.53
CA ALA A 320 -4.83 -15.71 3.55
C ALA A 320 -4.82 -17.12 2.93
N THR A 321 -4.29 -18.09 3.69
CA THR A 321 -4.35 -19.53 3.37
C THR A 321 -5.12 -20.31 4.41
N THR A 322 -5.49 -19.67 5.51
CA THR A 322 -6.26 -20.24 6.61
C THR A 322 -6.90 -19.12 7.42
N ASP A 323 -7.94 -19.44 8.15
CA ASP A 323 -8.54 -18.51 9.09
C ASP A 323 -7.68 -18.44 10.36
N PHE A 324 -6.91 -17.37 10.50
CA PHE A 324 -6.04 -17.16 11.67
C PHE A 324 -6.80 -16.68 12.92
N ASP A 325 -8.09 -16.37 12.83
CA ASP A 325 -8.91 -16.08 13.99
C ASP A 325 -9.12 -17.31 14.87
N LEU A 326 -8.99 -18.52 14.27
CA LEU A 326 -9.01 -19.78 14.99
C LEU A 326 -7.70 -20.10 15.71
N TRP A 327 -6.64 -19.30 15.52
CA TRP A 327 -5.37 -19.50 16.16
C TRP A 327 -5.38 -19.04 17.63
N PRO A 328 -4.50 -19.64 18.48
CA PRO A 328 -4.37 -19.22 19.89
C PRO A 328 -4.05 -17.72 19.98
N SER A 329 -4.51 -17.08 21.07
CA SER A 329 -4.35 -15.64 21.31
C SER A 329 -2.90 -15.15 21.20
N PHE A 330 -1.92 -15.97 21.58
CA PHE A 330 -0.50 -15.64 21.44
C PHE A 330 -0.10 -15.40 19.97
N SER A 331 -0.50 -16.29 19.07
CA SER A 331 -0.25 -16.15 17.63
C SER A 331 -0.98 -14.94 17.04
N LYS A 332 -2.26 -14.73 17.41
CA LYS A 332 -3.02 -13.52 17.01
C LYS A 332 -2.34 -12.26 17.48
N THR A 333 -1.84 -12.21 18.71
CA THR A 333 -1.12 -11.03 19.24
C THR A 333 0.17 -10.75 18.46
N ILE A 334 0.91 -11.78 18.04
CA ILE A 334 2.09 -11.60 17.16
C ILE A 334 1.65 -10.98 15.83
N LEU A 335 0.59 -11.52 15.19
CA LEU A 335 0.08 -10.95 13.93
C LEU A 335 -0.35 -9.49 14.10
N LEU A 336 -1.04 -9.15 15.20
CA LEU A 336 -1.44 -7.78 15.49
C LEU A 336 -0.21 -6.85 15.64
N ALA A 337 0.85 -7.31 16.30
CA ALA A 337 2.10 -6.56 16.41
C ALA A 337 2.75 -6.35 15.03
N LEU A 338 2.72 -7.36 14.16
CA LEU A 338 3.23 -7.27 12.79
C LEU A 338 2.41 -6.30 11.93
N MET A 339 1.08 -6.22 12.12
CA MET A 339 0.22 -5.22 11.46
C MET A 339 0.72 -3.79 11.70
N VAL A 340 1.17 -3.50 12.93
CA VAL A 340 1.67 -2.18 13.31
C VAL A 340 3.06 -1.92 12.72
N ILE A 341 3.95 -2.90 12.75
CA ILE A 341 5.35 -2.76 12.30
C ILE A 341 5.42 -2.49 10.79
N GLY A 342 4.79 -3.36 9.99
CA GLY A 342 4.79 -3.26 8.53
C GLY A 342 6.12 -3.61 7.87
N ALA A 343 6.23 -3.33 6.56
CA ALA A 343 7.37 -3.67 5.72
C ALA A 343 8.57 -2.70 5.83
N SER A 344 9.59 -2.90 5.00
CA SER A 344 10.74 -1.98 4.92
C SER A 344 10.36 -0.67 4.24
N ALA A 345 11.05 0.42 4.59
CA ALA A 345 10.93 1.68 3.86
C ALA A 345 11.39 1.52 2.41
N GLY A 346 10.73 2.23 1.48
CA GLY A 346 11.03 2.09 0.04
C GLY A 346 10.67 0.72 -0.55
N SER A 347 9.76 -0.01 0.10
CA SER A 347 9.02 -1.16 -0.43
C SER A 347 7.60 -0.75 -0.81
N THR A 348 6.82 -1.68 -1.35
CA THR A 348 5.40 -1.47 -1.67
C THR A 348 4.49 -1.53 -0.44
N GLY A 349 4.93 -2.16 0.66
CA GLY A 349 4.12 -2.39 1.85
C GLY A 349 3.77 -1.12 2.66
N GLY A 350 2.76 -1.20 3.49
CA GLY A 350 2.29 -0.18 4.42
C GLY A 350 2.91 -0.25 5.83
N GLY A 351 2.17 0.18 6.85
CA GLY A 351 2.58 0.18 8.26
C GLY A 351 3.52 1.31 8.67
N ILE A 352 3.99 1.30 9.92
CA ILE A 352 4.94 2.29 10.46
C ILE A 352 6.30 2.25 9.74
N LYS A 353 6.66 1.12 9.14
CA LYS A 353 7.94 0.74 8.51
C LYS A 353 9.03 0.33 9.50
N CYS A 354 9.73 -0.75 9.14
CA CYS A 354 10.84 -1.29 9.93
C CYS A 354 11.89 -0.25 10.31
N ILE A 355 12.23 0.67 9.42
CA ILE A 355 13.23 1.72 9.71
C ILE A 355 12.79 2.64 10.86
N ARG A 356 11.50 3.01 10.93
CA ARG A 356 11.02 3.85 12.04
C ARG A 356 11.05 3.09 13.35
N VAL A 357 10.66 1.83 13.34
CA VAL A 357 10.78 0.96 14.53
C VAL A 357 12.24 0.87 14.99
N LEU A 358 13.18 0.65 14.07
CA LEU A 358 14.61 0.65 14.36
C LEU A 358 15.08 1.98 14.97
N LEU A 359 14.68 3.11 14.37
CA LEU A 359 15.02 4.44 14.88
C LEU A 359 14.44 4.70 16.28
N LEU A 360 13.18 4.31 16.51
CA LEU A 360 12.54 4.46 17.84
C LEU A 360 13.29 3.67 18.92
N PHE A 361 13.72 2.43 18.64
CA PHE A 361 14.55 1.67 19.58
C PHE A 361 15.91 2.34 19.83
N LYS A 362 16.52 2.90 18.79
CA LYS A 362 17.80 3.62 18.93
C LYS A 362 17.65 4.94 19.72
N ILE A 363 16.54 5.68 19.47
CA ILE A 363 16.19 6.90 20.24
C ILE A 363 15.99 6.53 21.72
N LEU A 364 15.19 5.50 22.01
CA LEU A 364 14.93 5.05 23.38
C LEU A 364 16.24 4.69 24.09
N ARG A 365 17.08 3.88 23.42
CA ARG A 365 18.42 3.51 23.97
C ARG A 365 19.31 4.72 24.19
N ARG A 366 19.30 5.71 23.30
CA ARG A 366 20.03 6.97 23.46
C ARG A 366 19.53 7.72 24.68
N ASN A 367 18.23 7.91 24.80
CA ASN A 367 17.63 8.69 25.89
C ASN A 367 17.90 8.04 27.27
N ILE A 368 17.77 6.70 27.38
CA ILE A 368 18.13 6.00 28.62
C ILE A 368 19.61 6.22 28.98
N ARG A 369 20.52 6.10 28.01
CA ARG A 369 21.95 6.34 28.25
C ARG A 369 22.27 7.80 28.58
N GLN A 370 21.51 8.74 28.06
CA GLN A 370 21.70 10.16 28.31
C GLN A 370 21.22 10.53 29.73
N ILE A 371 20.15 9.86 30.23
CA ILE A 371 19.73 10.00 31.64
C ILE A 371 20.84 9.49 32.58
N LEU A 372 21.49 8.38 32.24
CA LEU A 372 22.57 7.82 33.06
C LEU A 372 23.87 8.62 32.97
N ASN A 373 24.12 9.31 31.86
CA ASN A 373 25.34 10.09 31.61
C ASN A 373 25.00 11.43 30.92
N PRO A 374 24.48 12.43 31.65
CA PRO A 374 23.94 13.67 31.06
C PRO A 374 24.93 14.49 30.24
N GLN A 375 26.21 14.42 30.56
CA GLN A 375 27.26 15.20 29.88
C GLN A 375 27.73 14.54 28.58
N LYS A 376 27.30 13.31 28.29
CA LYS A 376 27.77 12.60 27.10
C LYS A 376 26.90 12.94 25.87
N VAL A 377 27.52 13.56 24.85
CA VAL A 377 26.87 13.77 23.56
C VAL A 377 26.77 12.43 22.83
N MET A 378 25.53 12.00 22.52
CA MET A 378 25.27 10.74 21.83
C MET A 378 24.49 10.98 20.55
N VAL A 379 25.04 10.48 19.44
CA VAL A 379 24.45 10.57 18.11
C VAL A 379 23.86 9.22 17.72
N VAL A 380 22.60 9.23 17.28
CA VAL A 380 21.97 8.03 16.67
C VAL A 380 22.60 7.79 15.30
N ARG A 381 23.01 6.56 15.02
CA ARG A 381 23.58 6.16 13.73
C ARG A 381 22.74 5.08 13.08
N ASN A 382 22.62 5.15 11.77
CA ASN A 382 22.00 4.11 10.93
C ASN A 382 22.95 3.74 9.80
N ASN A 383 23.22 2.46 9.61
CA ASN A 383 24.23 1.98 8.65
C ASN A 383 25.60 2.69 8.79
N GLY A 384 26.01 2.96 10.04
CA GLY A 384 27.25 3.67 10.35
C GLY A 384 27.22 5.19 10.18
N LYS A 385 26.19 5.77 9.55
CA LYS A 385 26.02 7.22 9.33
C LYS A 385 25.21 7.85 10.45
N ALA A 386 25.57 9.08 10.83
CA ALA A 386 24.79 9.88 11.79
C ALA A 386 23.43 10.23 11.18
N VAL A 387 22.36 10.06 11.96
CA VAL A 387 20.99 10.44 11.57
C VAL A 387 20.75 11.88 12.06
N ASP A 388 20.18 12.71 11.20
CA ASP A 388 19.83 14.10 11.52
C ASP A 388 18.75 14.12 12.63
N GLU A 389 18.91 15.00 13.61
CA GLU A 389 17.94 15.20 14.71
C GLU A 389 16.56 15.57 14.19
N LYS A 390 16.46 16.25 13.05
CA LYS A 390 15.18 16.54 12.39
C LYS A 390 14.45 15.26 11.97
N VAL A 391 15.17 14.26 11.48
CA VAL A 391 14.58 12.95 11.10
C VAL A 391 14.08 12.22 12.34
N LEU A 392 14.83 12.26 13.43
CA LEU A 392 14.43 11.65 14.70
C LEU A 392 13.20 12.33 15.30
N SER A 393 13.15 13.67 15.29
CA SER A 393 12.00 14.45 15.73
C SER A 393 10.76 14.16 14.87
N ASN A 394 10.91 14.10 13.55
CA ASN A 394 9.82 13.77 12.63
C ASN A 394 9.30 12.34 12.87
N THR A 395 10.16 11.39 13.21
CA THR A 395 9.77 10.01 13.55
C THR A 395 8.89 9.98 14.81
N ASN A 396 9.25 10.74 15.83
CA ASN A 396 8.43 10.86 17.04
C ASN A 396 7.09 11.55 16.77
N ALA A 397 7.09 12.63 15.98
CA ALA A 397 5.86 13.33 15.59
C ALA A 397 4.92 12.43 14.76
N TYR A 398 5.48 11.60 13.86
CA TYR A 398 4.73 10.61 13.12
C TYR A 398 4.06 9.59 14.03
N LEU A 399 4.81 9.03 15.00
CA LEU A 399 4.24 8.06 15.96
C LEU A 399 3.14 8.68 16.82
N ALA A 400 3.30 9.91 17.28
CA ALA A 400 2.26 10.62 18.04
C ALA A 400 0.99 10.82 17.20
N ALA A 401 1.13 11.27 15.94
CA ALA A 401 0.00 11.43 15.02
C ALA A 401 -0.66 10.08 14.73
N TYR A 402 0.12 9.03 14.51
CA TYR A 402 -0.35 7.66 14.28
C TYR A 402 -1.25 7.17 15.40
N VAL A 403 -0.81 7.28 16.66
CA VAL A 403 -1.59 6.85 17.83
C VAL A 403 -2.87 7.67 17.97
N VAL A 404 -2.81 9.00 17.81
CA VAL A 404 -3.99 9.87 17.92
C VAL A 404 -5.03 9.53 16.85
N ILE A 405 -4.61 9.31 15.60
CA ILE A 405 -5.54 8.96 14.51
C ILE A 405 -6.19 7.61 14.80
N ILE A 406 -5.44 6.58 15.16
CA ILE A 406 -6.01 5.26 15.48
C ILE A 406 -7.05 5.35 16.58
N ILE A 407 -6.77 6.11 17.67
CA ILE A 407 -7.74 6.28 18.76
C ILE A 407 -9.02 6.97 18.26
N ILE A 408 -8.87 8.06 17.50
CA ILE A 408 -10.02 8.81 16.97
C ILE A 408 -10.83 7.94 16.00
N SER A 409 -10.18 7.27 15.04
CA SER A 409 -10.85 6.41 14.06
C SER A 409 -11.56 5.24 14.74
N THR A 410 -10.92 4.60 15.74
CA THR A 410 -11.55 3.51 16.49
C THR A 410 -12.80 4.00 17.24
N LEU A 411 -12.75 5.20 17.87
CA LEU A 411 -13.92 5.79 18.51
C LEU A 411 -15.06 6.06 17.51
N LEU A 412 -14.75 6.56 16.32
CA LEU A 412 -15.75 6.86 15.29
C LEU A 412 -16.38 5.57 14.73
N VAL A 413 -15.55 4.55 14.43
CA VAL A 413 -16.01 3.28 13.87
C VAL A 413 -16.80 2.46 14.89
N SER A 414 -16.50 2.60 16.19
CA SER A 414 -17.24 1.91 17.27
C SER A 414 -18.70 2.33 17.38
N LEU A 415 -19.12 3.41 16.72
CA LEU A 415 -20.54 3.81 16.65
C LEU A 415 -21.43 2.77 15.96
N ASP A 416 -20.85 1.88 15.14
CA ASP A 416 -21.59 0.80 14.48
C ASP A 416 -21.92 -0.38 15.41
N GLY A 417 -21.41 -0.39 16.64
CA GLY A 417 -21.80 -1.37 17.68
C GLY A 417 -21.11 -2.74 17.57
N PHE A 418 -20.09 -2.90 16.72
CA PHE A 418 -19.24 -4.09 16.73
C PHE A 418 -18.37 -4.17 17.98
N ASP A 419 -17.85 -5.35 18.30
CA ASP A 419 -16.95 -5.58 19.40
C ASP A 419 -15.61 -4.83 19.25
N PHE A 420 -14.89 -4.67 20.34
CA PHE A 420 -13.66 -3.88 20.36
C PHE A 420 -12.56 -4.51 19.47
N GLU A 421 -12.45 -5.86 19.44
CA GLU A 421 -11.45 -6.57 18.61
C GLU A 421 -11.71 -6.28 17.12
N THR A 422 -12.96 -6.35 16.67
CA THR A 422 -13.38 -6.02 15.32
C THR A 422 -13.04 -4.57 14.95
N ASN A 423 -13.49 -3.59 15.76
CA ASN A 423 -13.32 -2.17 15.43
C ASN A 423 -11.85 -1.75 15.44
N MET A 424 -11.10 -2.17 16.44
CA MET A 424 -9.67 -1.82 16.56
C MET A 424 -8.85 -2.46 15.44
N SER A 425 -9.10 -3.74 15.15
CA SER A 425 -8.36 -4.41 14.07
C SER A 425 -8.75 -3.91 12.69
N ALA A 426 -10.02 -3.52 12.46
CA ALA A 426 -10.46 -2.89 11.22
C ALA A 426 -9.73 -1.57 10.95
N VAL A 427 -9.63 -0.70 11.97
CA VAL A 427 -8.87 0.55 11.87
C VAL A 427 -7.39 0.29 11.65
N LEU A 428 -6.78 -0.64 12.41
CA LEU A 428 -5.38 -1.00 12.21
C LEU A 428 -5.11 -1.58 10.82
N ALA A 429 -5.97 -2.47 10.32
CA ALA A 429 -5.84 -3.07 9.00
C ALA A 429 -5.98 -2.03 7.89
N CYS A 430 -6.95 -1.12 7.98
CA CYS A 430 -7.16 -0.05 7.00
C CYS A 430 -6.03 0.99 7.05
N PHE A 431 -5.66 1.45 8.23
CA PHE A 431 -4.63 2.48 8.39
C PHE A 431 -3.23 1.99 8.02
N ASN A 432 -2.91 0.72 8.25
CA ASN A 432 -1.63 0.12 7.86
C ASN A 432 -1.66 -0.51 6.45
N ASN A 433 -2.77 -0.39 5.73
CA ASN A 433 -2.97 -0.92 4.37
C ASN A 433 -2.70 -2.44 4.27
N ILE A 434 -3.40 -3.25 5.09
CA ILE A 434 -3.21 -4.72 5.19
C ILE A 434 -4.41 -5.49 4.62
N GLY A 435 -5.64 -4.97 4.83
CA GLY A 435 -6.91 -5.56 4.42
C GLY A 435 -7.60 -6.34 5.52
N PRO A 436 -7.30 -7.61 5.76
CA PRO A 436 -7.95 -8.37 6.82
C PRO A 436 -7.57 -7.87 8.20
N GLY A 437 -8.58 -7.71 9.08
CA GLY A 437 -8.42 -7.49 10.50
C GLY A 437 -8.59 -8.79 11.28
N MET A 438 -9.35 -8.75 12.38
CA MET A 438 -9.70 -9.88 13.24
C MET A 438 -11.22 -9.90 13.48
N ALA A 439 -11.74 -11.02 13.96
CA ALA A 439 -13.15 -11.24 14.24
C ALA A 439 -14.05 -10.96 13.01
N ALA A 440 -15.04 -10.06 13.08
CA ALA A 440 -15.98 -9.81 11.99
C ALA A 440 -15.34 -9.22 10.70
N VAL A 441 -14.08 -8.81 10.72
CA VAL A 441 -13.29 -8.37 9.55
C VAL A 441 -12.04 -9.23 9.32
N GLY A 442 -12.05 -10.45 9.86
CA GLY A 442 -10.98 -11.43 9.72
C GLY A 442 -10.75 -11.91 8.27
N ALA A 443 -9.85 -12.86 8.10
CA ALA A 443 -9.39 -13.34 6.79
C ALA A 443 -10.51 -13.91 5.89
N THR A 444 -11.57 -14.42 6.47
CA THR A 444 -12.75 -15.01 5.79
C THR A 444 -13.97 -14.09 5.76
N CYS A 445 -13.85 -12.89 6.32
CA CYS A 445 -14.90 -11.90 6.45
C CYS A 445 -14.66 -10.68 5.56
N ASN A 446 -15.59 -9.71 5.59
CA ASN A 446 -15.51 -8.49 4.80
C ASN A 446 -16.09 -7.28 5.54
N TYR A 447 -15.94 -6.10 4.96
CA TYR A 447 -16.36 -4.82 5.55
C TYR A 447 -17.80 -4.40 5.16
N ALA A 448 -18.57 -5.26 4.50
CA ALA A 448 -19.91 -4.92 4.00
C ALA A 448 -20.86 -4.48 5.10
N ALA A 449 -20.76 -5.09 6.30
CA ALA A 449 -21.65 -4.83 7.44
C ALA A 449 -21.45 -3.45 8.10
N TYR A 450 -20.34 -2.76 7.85
CA TYR A 450 -20.13 -1.41 8.37
C TYR A 450 -21.06 -0.39 7.71
N SER A 451 -21.44 0.65 8.48
CA SER A 451 -22.22 1.77 7.98
C SER A 451 -21.46 2.60 6.93
N VAL A 452 -22.20 3.39 6.16
CA VAL A 452 -21.63 4.36 5.21
C VAL A 452 -20.62 5.30 5.90
N PHE A 453 -20.93 5.73 7.13
CA PHE A 453 -20.06 6.61 7.90
C PHE A 453 -18.73 5.93 8.24
N SER A 454 -18.76 4.72 8.79
CA SER A 454 -17.55 3.97 9.13
C SER A 454 -16.72 3.61 7.90
N LYS A 455 -17.35 3.26 6.77
CA LYS A 455 -16.64 3.04 5.50
C LYS A 455 -15.92 4.30 5.01
N LEU A 456 -16.49 5.49 5.17
CA LEU A 456 -15.82 6.75 4.86
C LEU A 456 -14.63 7.04 5.78
N VAL A 457 -14.78 6.81 7.10
CA VAL A 457 -13.68 6.95 8.07
C VAL A 457 -12.54 6.00 7.70
N LEU A 458 -12.83 4.72 7.49
CA LEU A 458 -11.83 3.72 7.09
C LEU A 458 -11.18 4.04 5.73
N SER A 459 -11.92 4.63 4.77
CA SER A 459 -11.37 5.11 3.50
C SER A 459 -10.35 6.23 3.70
N ILE A 460 -10.63 7.16 4.62
CA ILE A 460 -9.68 8.22 4.99
C ILE A 460 -8.46 7.63 5.68
N ASP A 461 -8.64 6.63 6.54
CA ASP A 461 -7.55 5.92 7.20
C ASP A 461 -6.63 5.22 6.20
N MET A 462 -7.19 4.53 5.20
CA MET A 462 -6.42 3.91 4.11
C MET A 462 -5.59 4.93 3.33
N LEU A 463 -6.18 6.08 2.98
CA LEU A 463 -5.48 7.17 2.31
C LEU A 463 -4.40 7.80 3.19
N ALA A 464 -4.68 8.00 4.48
CA ALA A 464 -3.73 8.58 5.43
C ALA A 464 -2.55 7.64 5.67
N GLY A 465 -2.79 6.34 5.81
CA GLY A 465 -1.74 5.33 5.93
C GLY A 465 -0.82 5.29 4.71
N ARG A 466 -1.41 5.20 3.51
CA ARG A 466 -0.66 5.15 2.25
C ARG A 466 0.19 6.37 1.98
N LEU A 467 -0.33 7.56 2.29
CA LEU A 467 0.34 8.85 2.08
C LEU A 467 1.18 9.30 3.29
N GLU A 468 1.43 8.40 4.26
CA GLU A 468 2.24 8.71 5.44
C GLU A 468 1.72 9.89 6.27
N ILE A 469 0.39 9.97 6.45
CA ILE A 469 -0.32 10.89 7.35
C ILE A 469 -0.23 12.37 6.90
N PHE A 470 0.97 12.92 6.74
CA PHE A 470 1.17 14.37 6.55
C PHE A 470 0.48 14.98 5.33
N PRO A 471 0.46 14.37 4.13
CA PRO A 471 -0.28 14.92 2.99
C PRO A 471 -1.77 15.09 3.27
N ILE A 472 -2.40 14.13 3.97
CA ILE A 472 -3.82 14.22 4.35
C ILE A 472 -4.05 15.28 5.43
N LEU A 473 -3.20 15.34 6.48
CA LEU A 473 -3.29 16.38 7.51
C LEU A 473 -3.11 17.79 6.93
N VAL A 474 -2.22 17.94 5.94
CA VAL A 474 -2.03 19.22 5.23
C VAL A 474 -3.28 19.61 4.45
N LEU A 475 -3.99 18.67 3.81
CA LEU A 475 -5.27 18.95 3.14
C LEU A 475 -6.34 19.46 4.11
N LEU A 476 -6.40 18.91 5.32
CA LEU A 476 -7.38 19.29 6.34
C LEU A 476 -7.02 20.61 7.05
N SER A 477 -5.78 21.08 6.98
CA SER A 477 -5.34 22.28 7.67
C SER A 477 -5.85 23.56 7.01
N ARG A 478 -6.53 24.42 7.77
CA ARG A 478 -6.98 25.75 7.30
C ARG A 478 -5.83 26.61 6.77
N SER A 479 -4.66 26.55 7.40
CA SER A 479 -3.47 27.31 6.97
C SER A 479 -2.99 26.95 5.55
N THR A 480 -3.41 25.79 5.05
CA THR A 480 -3.11 25.33 3.68
C THR A 480 -3.89 26.16 2.64
N TRP A 481 -5.09 26.58 2.94
CA TRP A 481 -5.99 27.24 1.98
C TRP A 481 -5.94 28.77 2.09
N TYR A 482 -5.64 29.31 3.25
CA TYR A 482 -5.52 30.75 3.47
C TYR A 482 -4.05 31.18 3.41
N ARG A 483 -3.75 32.17 2.59
CA ARG A 483 -2.47 32.89 2.60
C ARG A 483 -2.54 33.91 3.75
N ARG A 484 -1.71 33.79 4.78
CA ARG A 484 -1.33 34.95 5.56
C ARG A 484 -0.30 35.77 4.82
#